data_786e5509f541293f862b6f482d94c735
#
_entry.id   786e5509f541293f862b6f482d94c735
#
_cell.length_a   1.000
_cell.length_b   1.000
_cell.length_c   1.000
_cell.angle_alpha   90.00
_cell.angle_beta   90.00
_cell.angle_gamma   90.00
#
_symmetry.space_group_name_H-M   'P 1'
#
loop_
_entity.id
_entity.type
_entity.pdbx_description
1 polymer ?
#
loop_
_entity_poly.entity_id
_entity_poly.type
_entity_poly.pdbx_seq_one_letter_code
_entity_poly.pdbx_strand_id
1 'polypeptide(L)'
;MEKNDILKVICSALGTQGEGIARSEDGTVLFIPCLLPGERAQVRVLKVKGNIAYARIEDLLTPAEMRVRPKCAVFGKCGGCQLQHLKYHMQLKFKTGVVKDALRKIAGLDLPVAACERSEKEYAYRNKLQLPVGQRGGENVVGFFAERSHRIVPTQACLLHADWAEGLIRALLGFMEKCGLDGYDEETGQGQIRHIVVRELRKKYIVTLVTTVPELKGIDYFFFLLDKVFPEYSFWLNVNDKPTNVIFGEEFRLLKGPGFYDCQDGGLTYEVGPRTFVQVNENVRGKLYDRALSFADEGDTVIDCYAGGGLLTAKFAKKCRKAYGIEIVPEAHDCAEKLKTDNALG
;
A
#
# COMPACT_ATOMS: atom_id res chain seq x y z
N MET A 1 22.65 -24.25 15.16
CA MET A 1 21.87 -23.03 15.42
C MET A 1 20.46 -23.39 15.82
N GLU A 2 19.93 -22.80 16.91
CA GLU A 2 18.61 -23.08 17.44
C GLU A 2 17.82 -21.78 17.70
N LYS A 3 16.52 -21.92 17.93
CA LYS A 3 15.67 -20.77 18.31
C LYS A 3 16.16 -20.18 19.64
N ASN A 4 16.21 -18.86 19.73
CA ASN A 4 16.69 -18.01 20.82
C ASN A 4 18.22 -17.88 20.91
N ASP A 5 19.01 -18.55 20.08
CA ASP A 5 20.45 -18.30 20.03
C ASP A 5 20.73 -16.83 19.75
N ILE A 6 21.78 -16.31 20.37
CA ILE A 6 22.25 -14.94 20.17
C ILE A 6 23.56 -15.01 19.38
N LEU A 7 23.61 -14.36 18.24
CA LEU A 7 24.73 -14.38 17.31
C LEU A 7 25.22 -12.96 17.02
N LYS A 8 26.53 -12.81 16.83
CA LYS A 8 27.09 -11.59 16.23
C LYS A 8 27.24 -11.81 14.74
N VAL A 9 26.66 -10.94 13.94
CA VAL A 9 26.66 -11.06 12.46
C VAL A 9 27.08 -9.76 11.79
N ILE A 10 27.53 -9.89 10.54
CA ILE A 10 27.74 -8.77 9.62
C ILE A 10 26.75 -8.94 8.46
N CYS A 11 25.98 -7.91 8.18
CA CYS A 11 25.08 -7.89 7.04
C CYS A 11 25.88 -7.76 5.74
N SER A 12 25.68 -8.68 4.81
CA SER A 12 26.39 -8.69 3.52
C SER A 12 25.55 -8.08 2.38
N ALA A 13 24.22 -8.15 2.44
CA ALA A 13 23.32 -7.71 1.39
C ALA A 13 21.91 -7.40 1.92
N LEU A 14 21.05 -6.88 1.06
CA LEU A 14 19.60 -6.85 1.30
C LEU A 14 18.92 -7.94 0.47
N GLY A 15 17.94 -8.59 1.06
CA GLY A 15 16.99 -9.45 0.37
C GLY A 15 15.98 -8.64 -0.42
N THR A 16 15.19 -9.31 -1.25
CA THR A 16 14.21 -8.64 -2.15
C THR A 16 13.12 -7.87 -1.43
N GLN A 17 12.83 -8.20 -0.17
CA GLN A 17 11.87 -7.51 0.68
C GLN A 17 12.51 -6.41 1.55
N GLY A 18 13.82 -6.19 1.42
CA GLY A 18 14.55 -5.18 2.18
C GLY A 18 15.08 -5.65 3.53
N GLU A 19 14.97 -6.94 3.85
CA GLU A 19 15.62 -7.55 5.01
C GLU A 19 17.13 -7.69 4.80
N GLY A 20 17.91 -7.49 5.85
CA GLY A 20 19.36 -7.76 5.83
C GLY A 20 19.66 -9.25 5.71
N ILE A 21 20.65 -9.59 4.91
CA ILE A 21 21.17 -10.96 4.76
C ILE A 21 22.52 -11.04 5.44
N ALA A 22 22.68 -12.01 6.34
CA ALA A 22 23.95 -12.37 6.96
C ALA A 22 24.19 -13.87 6.86
N ARG A 23 25.41 -14.31 7.13
CA ARG A 23 25.76 -15.73 7.26
C ARG A 23 26.40 -15.97 8.63
N SER A 24 26.00 -17.06 9.26
CA SER A 24 26.67 -17.57 10.46
C SER A 24 27.96 -18.36 10.11
N GLU A 25 28.72 -18.68 11.11
CA GLU A 25 29.97 -19.45 10.95
C GLU A 25 29.75 -20.85 10.33
N ASP A 26 28.61 -21.49 10.61
CA ASP A 26 28.20 -22.77 10.03
C ASP A 26 27.60 -22.64 8.61
N GLY A 27 27.62 -21.44 8.01
CA GLY A 27 27.11 -21.18 6.66
C GLY A 27 25.60 -20.94 6.56
N THR A 28 24.85 -21.02 7.66
CA THR A 28 23.40 -20.75 7.67
C THR A 28 23.10 -19.29 7.25
N VAL A 29 22.14 -19.10 6.35
CA VAL A 29 21.72 -17.78 5.89
C VAL A 29 20.69 -17.19 6.84
N LEU A 30 20.95 -15.99 7.36
CA LEU A 30 20.03 -15.28 8.24
C LEU A 30 19.35 -14.14 7.49
N PHE A 31 18.02 -14.07 7.62
CA PHE A 31 17.19 -12.94 7.20
C PHE A 31 16.82 -12.09 8.43
N ILE A 32 17.23 -10.83 8.41
CA ILE A 32 17.15 -9.95 9.59
C ILE A 32 16.51 -8.62 9.18
N PRO A 33 15.21 -8.41 9.50
CA PRO A 33 14.55 -7.13 9.22
C PRO A 33 15.33 -5.95 9.82
N CYS A 34 15.32 -4.84 9.10
CA CYS A 34 15.94 -3.58 9.53
C CYS A 34 17.47 -3.58 9.68
N LEU A 35 18.19 -4.63 9.26
CA LEU A 35 19.65 -4.63 9.23
C LEU A 35 20.15 -4.25 7.83
N LEU A 36 21.14 -3.35 7.74
CA LEU A 36 21.68 -2.83 6.47
C LEU A 36 23.04 -3.42 6.13
N PRO A 37 23.40 -3.50 4.85
CA PRO A 37 24.73 -3.98 4.42
C PRO A 37 25.87 -3.21 5.08
N GLY A 38 26.88 -3.95 5.55
CA GLY A 38 28.03 -3.42 6.27
C GLY A 38 27.81 -3.25 7.78
N GLU A 39 26.61 -3.37 8.27
CA GLU A 39 26.33 -3.27 9.71
C GLU A 39 26.72 -4.52 10.47
N ARG A 40 27.18 -4.30 11.70
CA ARG A 40 27.43 -5.37 12.68
C ARG A 40 26.36 -5.32 13.74
N ALA A 41 25.76 -6.46 14.04
CA ALA A 41 24.68 -6.54 15.03
C ALA A 41 24.77 -7.81 15.86
N GLN A 42 24.26 -7.74 17.07
CA GLN A 42 23.87 -8.91 17.84
C GLN A 42 22.41 -9.19 17.54
N VAL A 43 22.12 -10.43 17.13
CA VAL A 43 20.79 -10.83 16.68
C VAL A 43 20.31 -12.06 17.44
N ARG A 44 19.00 -12.14 17.67
CA ARG A 44 18.34 -13.31 18.26
C ARG A 44 17.64 -14.10 17.17
N VAL A 45 17.93 -15.38 17.11
CA VAL A 45 17.29 -16.33 16.19
C VAL A 45 15.83 -16.57 16.62
N LEU A 46 14.89 -16.32 15.72
CA LEU A 46 13.45 -16.53 15.95
C LEU A 46 12.96 -17.88 15.44
N LYS A 47 13.51 -18.32 14.30
CA LYS A 47 13.11 -19.56 13.63
C LYS A 47 14.25 -20.06 12.74
N VAL A 48 14.45 -21.38 12.75
CA VAL A 48 15.38 -22.08 11.84
C VAL A 48 14.58 -22.99 10.92
N LYS A 49 14.93 -23.02 9.63
CA LYS A 49 14.35 -23.89 8.61
C LYS A 49 15.44 -24.37 7.65
N GLY A 50 15.96 -25.57 7.87
CA GLY A 50 17.11 -26.10 7.10
C GLY A 50 18.35 -25.21 7.25
N ASN A 51 18.90 -24.74 6.15
CA ASN A 51 20.03 -23.83 6.10
C ASN A 51 19.68 -22.34 6.12
N ILE A 52 18.44 -21.99 6.51
CA ILE A 52 17.92 -20.63 6.60
C ILE A 52 17.44 -20.37 8.02
N ALA A 53 17.74 -19.17 8.54
CA ALA A 53 17.21 -18.69 9.81
C ALA A 53 16.61 -17.29 9.66
N TYR A 54 15.62 -17.00 10.49
CA TYR A 54 15.03 -15.68 10.66
C TYR A 54 15.43 -15.15 12.03
N ALA A 55 15.94 -13.93 12.07
CA ALA A 55 16.41 -13.33 13.31
C ALA A 55 15.93 -11.87 13.42
N ARG A 56 16.01 -11.33 14.63
CA ARG A 56 15.79 -9.91 14.89
C ARG A 56 17.03 -9.29 15.52
N ILE A 57 17.21 -8.00 15.30
CA ILE A 57 18.27 -7.22 15.94
C ILE A 57 17.96 -7.12 17.45
N GLU A 58 18.90 -7.52 18.29
CA GLU A 58 18.88 -7.24 19.74
C GLU A 58 19.69 -5.96 20.02
N ASP A 59 20.88 -5.87 19.41
CA ASP A 59 21.75 -4.70 19.53
C ASP A 59 22.47 -4.40 18.21
N LEU A 60 22.48 -3.14 17.80
CA LEU A 60 23.21 -2.66 16.63
C LEU A 60 24.58 -2.16 17.05
N LEU A 61 25.60 -2.98 16.82
CA LEU A 61 26.96 -2.72 17.29
C LEU A 61 27.69 -1.66 16.46
N THR A 62 27.50 -1.68 15.14
CA THR A 62 28.14 -0.72 14.22
C THR A 62 27.13 -0.36 13.13
N PRO A 63 26.58 0.85 13.15
CA PRO A 63 25.66 1.31 12.10
C PRO A 63 26.42 1.62 10.80
N ALA A 64 25.76 1.42 9.65
CA ALA A 64 26.29 1.86 8.36
C ALA A 64 26.07 3.36 8.15
N GLU A 65 26.96 4.00 7.37
CA GLU A 65 26.86 5.41 7.02
C GLU A 65 25.52 5.76 6.31
N MET A 66 24.97 4.80 5.58
CA MET A 66 23.70 4.95 4.85
C MET A 66 22.46 4.84 5.74
N ARG A 67 22.61 4.52 7.02
CA ARG A 67 21.50 4.46 7.97
C ARG A 67 21.03 5.87 8.35
N VAL A 68 19.70 6.00 8.43
CA VAL A 68 19.05 7.19 8.99
C VAL A 68 18.04 6.76 10.05
N ARG A 69 17.74 7.66 10.98
CA ARG A 69 16.68 7.43 11.97
C ARG A 69 15.33 7.52 11.25
N PRO A 70 14.49 6.46 11.30
CA PRO A 70 13.14 6.51 10.73
C PRO A 70 12.30 7.61 11.40
N LYS A 71 11.54 8.36 10.62
CA LYS A 71 10.62 9.38 11.14
C LYS A 71 9.35 8.79 11.74
N CYS A 72 8.95 7.58 11.30
CA CYS A 72 7.75 6.91 11.76
C CYS A 72 7.99 6.22 13.10
N ALA A 73 7.16 6.53 14.12
CA ALA A 73 7.28 5.97 15.47
C ALA A 73 7.00 4.45 15.53
N VAL A 74 6.25 3.91 14.56
CA VAL A 74 5.90 2.48 14.50
C VAL A 74 6.70 1.72 13.45
N PHE A 75 7.74 2.34 12.86
CA PHE A 75 8.65 1.63 11.95
C PHE A 75 9.29 0.41 12.61
N GLY A 76 9.41 -0.69 11.88
CA GLY A 76 9.89 -1.98 12.40
C GLY A 76 8.85 -2.78 13.19
N LYS A 77 7.70 -2.18 13.52
CA LYS A 77 6.54 -2.88 14.12
C LYS A 77 5.40 -3.01 13.11
N CYS A 78 5.14 -1.94 12.36
CA CYS A 78 4.16 -1.90 11.27
C CYS A 78 4.75 -2.54 10.00
N GLY A 79 3.98 -3.42 9.34
CA GLY A 79 4.38 -4.10 8.10
C GLY A 79 4.35 -3.21 6.84
N GLY A 80 3.93 -1.96 6.95
CA GLY A 80 3.73 -1.08 5.79
C GLY A 80 5.01 -0.52 5.16
N CYS A 81 6.14 -0.48 5.89
CA CYS A 81 7.40 0.10 5.41
C CYS A 81 8.61 -0.75 5.83
N GLN A 82 9.50 -1.01 4.88
CA GLN A 82 10.70 -1.84 5.10
C GLN A 82 12.01 -1.03 5.08
N LEU A 83 12.05 0.17 4.46
CA LEU A 83 13.29 0.85 4.12
C LEU A 83 13.42 2.29 4.69
N GLN A 84 12.56 2.72 5.64
CA GLN A 84 12.66 4.09 6.17
C GLN A 84 13.98 4.38 6.92
N HIS A 85 14.70 3.36 7.34
CA HIS A 85 16.02 3.46 7.98
C HIS A 85 17.19 3.59 7.01
N LEU A 86 16.93 3.56 5.70
CA LEU A 86 17.92 3.67 4.62
C LEU A 86 17.79 5.02 3.93
N LYS A 87 18.90 5.74 3.69
CA LYS A 87 18.92 7.01 2.91
C LYS A 87 18.19 6.82 1.58
N TYR A 88 17.36 7.80 1.17
CA TYR A 88 16.45 7.64 0.02
C TYR A 88 17.16 7.31 -1.30
N HIS A 89 18.29 7.93 -1.60
CA HIS A 89 19.06 7.59 -2.81
C HIS A 89 19.56 6.14 -2.82
N MET A 90 19.81 5.56 -1.64
CA MET A 90 20.17 4.15 -1.50
C MET A 90 18.95 3.23 -1.66
N GLN A 91 17.74 3.68 -1.27
CA GLN A 91 16.50 2.96 -1.58
C GLN A 91 16.29 2.85 -3.11
N LEU A 92 16.60 3.91 -3.88
CA LEU A 92 16.53 3.87 -5.34
C LEU A 92 17.54 2.89 -5.94
N LYS A 93 18.80 2.92 -5.46
CA LYS A 93 19.83 1.94 -5.86
C LYS A 93 19.42 0.51 -5.54
N PHE A 94 18.86 0.26 -4.36
CA PHE A 94 18.34 -1.04 -3.97
C PHE A 94 17.25 -1.53 -4.94
N LYS A 95 16.25 -0.69 -5.25
CA LYS A 95 15.18 -1.04 -6.19
C LYS A 95 15.69 -1.36 -7.60
N THR A 96 16.67 -0.59 -8.10
CA THR A 96 17.35 -0.90 -9.36
C THR A 96 18.06 -2.25 -9.28
N GLY A 97 18.73 -2.52 -8.16
CA GLY A 97 19.43 -3.80 -7.90
C GLY A 97 18.50 -5.00 -7.90
N VAL A 98 17.32 -4.88 -7.29
CA VAL A 98 16.30 -5.95 -7.26
C VAL A 98 15.88 -6.36 -8.68
N VAL A 99 15.63 -5.39 -9.57
CA VAL A 99 15.28 -5.67 -10.98
C VAL A 99 16.45 -6.30 -11.72
N LYS A 100 17.66 -5.76 -11.57
CA LYS A 100 18.86 -6.31 -12.19
C LYS A 100 19.14 -7.76 -11.75
N ASP A 101 18.99 -8.03 -10.46
CA ASP A 101 19.17 -9.36 -9.90
C ASP A 101 18.12 -10.35 -10.37
N ALA A 102 16.87 -9.93 -10.50
CA ALA A 102 15.79 -10.76 -11.03
C ALA A 102 16.05 -11.14 -12.49
N LEU A 103 16.43 -10.18 -13.33
CA LEU A 103 16.81 -10.45 -14.72
C LEU A 103 17.96 -11.43 -14.82
N ARG A 104 19.04 -11.20 -14.06
CA ARG A 104 20.23 -12.05 -14.12
C ARG A 104 20.00 -13.44 -13.51
N LYS A 105 19.41 -13.52 -12.30
CA LYS A 105 19.33 -14.77 -11.53
C LYS A 105 18.15 -15.66 -11.89
N ILE A 106 17.03 -15.04 -12.32
CA ILE A 106 15.79 -15.76 -12.63
C ILE A 106 15.65 -15.94 -14.13
N ALA A 107 15.80 -14.86 -14.92
CA ALA A 107 15.63 -14.92 -16.37
C ALA A 107 16.93 -15.31 -17.12
N GLY A 108 18.10 -15.33 -16.46
CA GLY A 108 19.38 -15.60 -17.12
C GLY A 108 19.86 -14.49 -18.05
N LEU A 109 19.29 -13.27 -17.93
CA LEU A 109 19.57 -12.16 -18.81
C LEU A 109 20.45 -11.11 -18.11
N ASP A 110 21.59 -10.76 -18.71
CA ASP A 110 22.44 -9.65 -18.25
C ASP A 110 22.16 -8.41 -19.11
N LEU A 111 21.10 -7.69 -18.75
CA LEU A 111 20.63 -6.50 -19.46
C LEU A 111 20.90 -5.22 -18.64
N PRO A 112 21.15 -4.10 -19.29
CA PRO A 112 21.24 -2.80 -18.61
C PRO A 112 19.89 -2.43 -17.99
N VAL A 113 19.90 -2.08 -16.70
CA VAL A 113 18.72 -1.61 -15.97
C VAL A 113 18.90 -0.14 -15.66
N ALA A 114 17.98 0.70 -16.13
CA ALA A 114 17.97 2.12 -15.85
C ALA A 114 17.80 2.37 -14.34
N ALA A 115 18.30 3.52 -13.87
CA ALA A 115 18.13 3.91 -12.48
C ALA A 115 16.64 4.05 -12.12
N CYS A 116 16.26 3.62 -10.91
CA CYS A 116 14.90 3.79 -10.42
C CYS A 116 14.53 5.27 -10.35
N GLU A 117 13.39 5.63 -10.95
CA GLU A 117 12.90 7.01 -10.95
C GLU A 117 12.61 7.52 -9.55
N ARG A 118 13.02 8.75 -9.29
CA ARG A 118 12.80 9.42 -8.02
C ARG A 118 11.38 9.98 -7.92
N SER A 119 10.71 9.75 -6.77
CA SER A 119 9.53 10.52 -6.39
C SER A 119 9.94 11.90 -5.87
N GLU A 120 9.18 12.93 -6.18
CA GLU A 120 9.39 14.29 -5.66
C GLU A 120 9.17 14.34 -4.14
N LYS A 121 8.23 13.52 -3.66
CA LYS A 121 7.91 13.38 -2.24
C LYS A 121 8.35 12.02 -1.73
N GLU A 122 9.12 11.99 -0.66
CA GLU A 122 9.52 10.76 0.04
C GLU A 122 8.44 10.30 1.05
N TYR A 123 7.62 11.25 1.51
CA TYR A 123 6.48 11.09 2.42
C TYR A 123 5.24 11.78 1.85
N ALA A 124 4.08 11.54 2.43
CA ALA A 124 2.79 12.10 2.01
C ALA A 124 2.51 11.97 0.50
N TYR A 125 2.92 10.86 -0.10
CA TYR A 125 2.75 10.59 -1.53
C TYR A 125 1.59 9.63 -1.83
N ARG A 126 1.10 8.88 -0.82
CA ARG A 126 0.03 7.91 -1.04
C ARG A 126 -1.33 8.59 -0.98
N ASN A 127 -2.10 8.37 -2.04
CA ASN A 127 -3.47 8.85 -2.15
C ASN A 127 -4.53 7.82 -1.70
N LYS A 128 -4.12 6.62 -1.24
CA LYS A 128 -5.03 5.60 -0.72
C LYS A 128 -4.53 5.09 0.62
N LEU A 129 -5.37 5.25 1.65
CA LEU A 129 -5.22 4.69 2.99
C LEU A 129 -6.20 3.54 3.17
N GLN A 130 -5.74 2.47 3.81
CA GLN A 130 -6.54 1.28 4.08
C GLN A 130 -6.10 0.74 5.43
N LEU A 131 -6.98 0.83 6.43
CA LEU A 131 -6.68 0.48 7.81
C LEU A 131 -7.62 -0.61 8.29
N PRO A 132 -7.10 -1.74 8.78
CA PRO A 132 -7.88 -2.66 9.59
C PRO A 132 -8.29 -2.01 10.90
N VAL A 133 -9.47 -2.38 11.36
CA VAL A 133 -10.05 -2.01 12.64
C VAL A 133 -10.29 -3.29 13.43
N GLY A 134 -9.91 -3.32 14.68
CA GLY A 134 -10.05 -4.50 15.53
C GLY A 134 -10.08 -4.15 16.99
N GLN A 135 -9.90 -5.15 17.84
CA GLN A 135 -9.83 -5.00 19.28
C GLN A 135 -8.50 -5.49 19.85
N ARG A 136 -8.06 -4.84 20.92
CA ARG A 136 -6.90 -5.27 21.71
C ARG A 136 -7.15 -5.01 23.20
N GLY A 137 -7.26 -6.08 23.97
CA GLY A 137 -7.53 -5.96 25.40
C GLY A 137 -8.88 -5.30 25.72
N GLY A 138 -9.89 -5.48 24.86
CA GLY A 138 -11.22 -4.87 25.01
C GLY A 138 -11.32 -3.42 24.48
N GLU A 139 -10.24 -2.85 23.94
CA GLU A 139 -10.23 -1.51 23.36
C GLU A 139 -10.20 -1.58 21.84
N ASN A 140 -10.94 -0.70 21.17
CA ASN A 140 -10.90 -0.56 19.73
C ASN A 140 -9.57 0.00 19.27
N VAL A 141 -8.98 -0.63 18.25
CA VAL A 141 -7.70 -0.22 17.66
C VAL A 141 -7.83 -0.06 16.15
N VAL A 142 -7.19 0.97 15.64
CA VAL A 142 -7.06 1.25 14.20
C VAL A 142 -5.58 1.37 13.88
N GLY A 143 -5.12 0.75 12.80
CA GLY A 143 -3.71 0.80 12.46
C GLY A 143 -3.37 -0.02 11.23
N PHE A 144 -2.17 -0.56 11.16
CA PHE A 144 -1.73 -1.46 10.11
C PHE A 144 -1.36 -2.82 10.70
N PHE A 145 -1.46 -3.87 9.92
CA PHE A 145 -0.97 -5.17 10.34
C PHE A 145 0.55 -5.16 10.54
N ALA A 146 1.01 -5.84 11.58
CA ALA A 146 2.42 -6.18 11.72
C ALA A 146 2.84 -7.11 10.57
N GLU A 147 4.11 -7.07 10.22
CA GLU A 147 4.64 -7.89 9.12
C GLU A 147 4.31 -9.37 9.32
N ARG A 148 3.77 -10.01 8.29
CA ARG A 148 3.37 -11.44 8.28
C ARG A 148 2.44 -11.85 9.42
N SER A 149 1.55 -10.95 9.82
CA SER A 149 0.63 -11.15 10.95
C SER A 149 -0.65 -10.34 10.74
N HIS A 150 -1.75 -10.80 11.32
CA HIS A 150 -3.01 -10.05 11.41
C HIS A 150 -3.10 -9.19 12.69
N ARG A 151 -2.03 -9.14 13.48
CA ARG A 151 -1.98 -8.28 14.65
C ARG A 151 -1.89 -6.81 14.24
N ILE A 152 -2.90 -6.03 14.60
CA ILE A 152 -2.93 -4.59 14.34
C ILE A 152 -1.89 -3.88 15.21
N VAL A 153 -1.06 -3.06 14.59
CA VAL A 153 -0.17 -2.09 15.24
C VAL A 153 -0.91 -0.76 15.27
N PRO A 154 -1.42 -0.32 16.44
CA PRO A 154 -2.15 0.92 16.54
C PRO A 154 -1.30 2.09 16.02
N THR A 155 -1.90 2.98 15.25
CA THR A 155 -1.23 4.16 14.73
C THR A 155 -2.16 5.37 14.81
N GLN A 156 -1.62 6.51 15.17
CA GLN A 156 -2.37 7.78 15.16
C GLN A 156 -2.25 8.50 13.83
N ALA A 157 -1.16 8.27 13.10
CA ALA A 157 -0.90 8.87 11.81
C ALA A 157 0.01 7.97 10.97
N CYS A 158 -0.05 8.12 9.65
CA CYS A 158 0.86 7.46 8.73
C CYS A 158 1.56 8.49 7.85
N LEU A 159 2.88 8.59 7.96
CA LEU A 159 3.69 9.56 7.22
C LEU A 159 3.66 9.39 5.69
N LEU A 160 3.20 8.27 5.19
CA LEU A 160 3.04 8.06 3.74
C LEU A 160 1.80 8.75 3.18
N HIS A 161 0.86 9.16 4.06
CA HIS A 161 -0.37 9.89 3.73
C HIS A 161 -0.26 11.33 4.23
N ALA A 162 -1.14 12.21 3.72
CA ALA A 162 -1.25 13.57 4.20
C ALA A 162 -1.92 13.63 5.60
N ASP A 163 -1.97 14.82 6.20
CA ASP A 163 -2.38 15.05 7.59
C ASP A 163 -3.82 14.62 7.90
N TRP A 164 -4.68 14.53 6.89
CA TRP A 164 -6.06 14.04 7.06
C TRP A 164 -6.15 12.63 7.67
N ALA A 165 -5.11 11.81 7.52
CA ALA A 165 -5.10 10.43 8.04
C ALA A 165 -5.21 10.40 9.59
N GLU A 166 -4.59 11.35 10.29
CA GLU A 166 -4.72 11.47 11.75
C GLU A 166 -6.15 11.86 12.14
N GLY A 167 -6.72 12.87 11.47
CA GLY A 167 -8.09 13.31 11.70
C GLY A 167 -9.12 12.20 11.48
N LEU A 168 -8.94 11.40 10.42
CA LEU A 168 -9.77 10.24 10.12
C LEU A 168 -9.74 9.19 11.23
N ILE A 169 -8.55 8.79 11.68
CA ILE A 169 -8.39 7.76 12.72
C ILE A 169 -9.08 8.22 14.02
N ARG A 170 -8.89 9.49 14.41
CA ARG A 170 -9.53 10.08 15.59
C ARG A 170 -11.06 10.14 15.44
N ALA A 171 -11.56 10.53 14.26
CA ALA A 171 -12.99 10.55 13.97
C ALA A 171 -13.62 9.15 14.05
N LEU A 172 -12.95 8.14 13.49
CA LEU A 172 -13.44 6.77 13.52
C LEU A 172 -13.48 6.21 14.96
N LEU A 173 -12.41 6.34 15.73
CA LEU A 173 -12.38 5.88 17.12
C LEU A 173 -13.42 6.60 17.99
N GLY A 174 -13.57 7.92 17.84
CA GLY A 174 -14.59 8.68 18.57
C GLY A 174 -16.02 8.30 18.17
N PHE A 175 -16.26 7.95 16.91
CA PHE A 175 -17.54 7.40 16.45
C PHE A 175 -17.84 6.05 17.11
N MET A 176 -16.85 5.14 17.08
CA MET A 176 -17.00 3.80 17.65
C MET A 176 -17.29 3.87 19.16
N GLU A 177 -16.53 4.67 19.89
CA GLU A 177 -16.71 4.89 21.34
C GLU A 177 -18.11 5.45 21.65
N LYS A 178 -18.51 6.53 20.96
CA LYS A 178 -19.80 7.20 21.19
C LYS A 178 -21.00 6.32 20.92
N CYS A 179 -20.90 5.45 19.90
CA CYS A 179 -22.01 4.63 19.43
C CYS A 179 -21.99 3.19 19.97
N GLY A 180 -20.96 2.82 20.75
CA GLY A 180 -20.80 1.46 21.29
C GLY A 180 -20.58 0.43 20.18
N LEU A 181 -19.70 0.76 19.21
CA LEU A 181 -19.35 -0.11 18.09
C LEU A 181 -17.98 -0.75 18.32
N ASP A 182 -17.86 -2.00 17.95
CA ASP A 182 -16.66 -2.80 18.13
C ASP A 182 -15.91 -3.05 16.83
N GLY A 183 -14.58 -3.00 16.90
CA GLY A 183 -13.72 -3.49 15.85
C GLY A 183 -13.83 -4.99 15.68
N TYR A 184 -13.70 -5.46 14.43
CA TYR A 184 -13.83 -6.87 14.10
C TYR A 184 -12.68 -7.69 14.66
N ASP A 185 -13.02 -8.77 15.33
CA ASP A 185 -12.10 -9.79 15.83
C ASP A 185 -12.15 -10.99 14.87
N GLU A 186 -11.02 -11.28 14.21
CA GLU A 186 -10.93 -12.36 13.22
C GLU A 186 -11.00 -13.76 13.84
N GLU A 187 -10.69 -13.92 15.14
CA GLU A 187 -10.74 -15.21 15.83
C GLU A 187 -12.17 -15.57 16.25
N THR A 188 -12.92 -14.58 16.73
CA THR A 188 -14.28 -14.78 17.23
C THR A 188 -15.36 -14.49 16.20
N GLY A 189 -15.05 -13.74 15.15
CA GLY A 189 -16.01 -13.25 14.16
C GLY A 189 -16.92 -12.15 14.70
N GLN A 190 -16.61 -11.55 15.85
CA GLN A 190 -17.40 -10.52 16.49
C GLN A 190 -16.94 -9.11 16.10
N GLY A 191 -17.80 -8.10 16.31
CA GLY A 191 -17.50 -6.70 15.99
C GLY A 191 -18.09 -6.25 14.65
N GLN A 192 -18.44 -4.96 14.55
CA GLN A 192 -19.16 -4.42 13.42
C GLN A 192 -18.23 -3.78 12.37
N ILE A 193 -17.07 -3.26 12.77
CA ILE A 193 -16.22 -2.48 11.88
C ILE A 193 -14.93 -3.24 11.57
N ARG A 194 -14.69 -3.54 10.29
CA ARG A 194 -13.53 -4.32 9.82
C ARG A 194 -12.40 -3.46 9.29
N HIS A 195 -12.74 -2.51 8.41
CA HIS A 195 -11.74 -1.66 7.75
C HIS A 195 -12.31 -0.28 7.49
N ILE A 196 -11.43 0.69 7.40
CA ILE A 196 -11.72 1.97 6.75
C ILE A 196 -10.75 2.18 5.60
N VAL A 197 -11.30 2.50 4.43
CA VAL A 197 -10.54 2.75 3.20
C VAL A 197 -10.84 4.18 2.74
N VAL A 198 -9.80 4.98 2.55
CA VAL A 198 -9.95 6.35 2.03
C VAL A 198 -9.05 6.54 0.83
N ARG A 199 -9.60 7.15 -0.20
CA ARG A 199 -8.88 7.62 -1.38
C ARG A 199 -8.99 9.13 -1.48
N GLU A 200 -7.86 9.78 -1.62
CA GLU A 200 -7.74 11.21 -1.91
C GLU A 200 -7.61 11.43 -3.42
N LEU A 201 -8.39 12.37 -3.95
CA LEU A 201 -8.44 12.78 -5.36
C LEU A 201 -8.40 14.32 -5.42
N ARG A 202 -7.20 14.90 -5.28
CA ARG A 202 -7.02 16.37 -5.30
C ARG A 202 -7.95 17.11 -4.33
N LYS A 203 -7.96 16.73 -3.05
CA LYS A 203 -8.80 17.24 -1.96
C LYS A 203 -10.29 16.85 -2.03
N LYS A 204 -10.66 15.94 -2.92
CA LYS A 204 -11.92 15.19 -2.85
C LYS A 204 -11.63 13.80 -2.30
N TYR A 205 -12.55 13.24 -1.54
CA TYR A 205 -12.26 11.98 -0.84
C TYR A 205 -13.36 10.95 -1.07
N ILE A 206 -12.96 9.70 -1.27
CA ILE A 206 -13.86 8.56 -1.25
C ILE A 206 -13.58 7.79 0.03
N VAL A 207 -14.52 7.82 0.96
CA VAL A 207 -14.45 7.11 2.24
C VAL A 207 -15.30 5.85 2.15
N THR A 208 -14.73 4.69 2.39
CA THR A 208 -15.45 3.42 2.45
C THR A 208 -15.26 2.79 3.82
N LEU A 209 -16.34 2.61 4.57
CA LEU A 209 -16.34 1.88 5.82
C LEU A 209 -16.79 0.44 5.55
N VAL A 210 -15.93 -0.51 5.88
CA VAL A 210 -16.19 -1.95 5.71
C VAL A 210 -16.71 -2.51 7.02
N THR A 211 -17.88 -3.11 6.97
CA THR A 211 -18.63 -3.57 8.16
C THR A 211 -19.08 -5.01 8.00
N THR A 212 -19.38 -5.67 9.11
CA THR A 212 -20.02 -7.00 9.12
C THR A 212 -21.54 -6.92 9.03
N VAL A 213 -22.11 -5.71 9.18
CA VAL A 213 -23.56 -5.47 9.23
C VAL A 213 -23.96 -4.42 8.20
N PRO A 214 -25.18 -4.48 7.65
CA PRO A 214 -25.64 -3.57 6.62
C PRO A 214 -26.01 -2.17 7.13
N GLU A 215 -26.16 -1.99 8.43
CA GLU A 215 -26.53 -0.73 9.05
C GLU A 215 -25.75 -0.48 10.34
N LEU A 216 -25.40 0.77 10.59
CA LEU A 216 -24.69 1.18 11.80
C LEU A 216 -25.48 2.23 12.57
N LYS A 217 -25.59 2.01 13.87
CA LYS A 217 -26.17 3.00 14.78
C LYS A 217 -25.31 4.26 14.82
N GLY A 218 -25.95 5.42 14.69
CA GLY A 218 -25.30 6.72 14.87
C GLY A 218 -24.41 7.14 13.71
N ILE A 219 -24.62 6.66 12.50
CA ILE A 219 -23.83 7.00 11.31
C ILE A 219 -23.81 8.51 11.03
N ASP A 220 -24.87 9.26 11.36
CA ASP A 220 -24.93 10.71 11.22
C ASP A 220 -23.89 11.42 12.11
N TYR A 221 -23.60 10.85 13.29
CA TYR A 221 -22.53 11.36 14.14
C TYR A 221 -21.16 11.15 13.49
N PHE A 222 -20.97 10.04 12.79
CA PHE A 222 -19.72 9.85 12.04
C PHE A 222 -19.59 10.86 10.90
N PHE A 223 -20.67 11.17 10.16
CA PHE A 223 -20.67 12.23 9.15
C PHE A 223 -20.31 13.59 9.76
N PHE A 224 -20.88 13.95 10.90
CA PHE A 224 -20.51 15.18 11.61
C PHE A 224 -19.01 15.24 11.95
N LEU A 225 -18.38 14.12 12.31
CA LEU A 225 -16.95 14.06 12.56
C LEU A 225 -16.13 14.16 11.29
N LEU A 226 -16.55 13.47 10.21
CA LEU A 226 -15.88 13.49 8.91
C LEU A 226 -15.95 14.84 8.22
N ASP A 227 -17.03 15.60 8.41
CA ASP A 227 -17.19 16.98 7.89
C ASP A 227 -16.13 17.94 8.44
N LYS A 228 -15.49 17.61 9.59
CA LYS A 228 -14.36 18.36 10.16
C LYS A 228 -12.99 17.93 9.58
N VAL A 229 -12.95 16.77 8.93
CA VAL A 229 -11.71 16.20 8.37
C VAL A 229 -11.63 16.45 6.87
N PHE A 230 -12.73 16.26 6.17
CA PHE A 230 -12.79 16.30 4.72
C PHE A 230 -13.69 17.44 4.21
N PRO A 231 -13.18 18.32 3.35
CA PRO A 231 -13.97 19.41 2.78
C PRO A 231 -15.06 18.93 1.80
N GLU A 232 -14.77 17.86 1.07
CA GLU A 232 -15.68 17.25 0.10
C GLU A 232 -15.42 15.75 0.04
N TYR A 233 -16.43 14.92 0.31
CA TYR A 233 -16.29 13.47 0.26
C TYR A 233 -17.57 12.74 -0.13
N SER A 234 -17.39 11.56 -0.73
CA SER A 234 -18.41 10.53 -0.80
C SER A 234 -18.18 9.51 0.31
N PHE A 235 -19.27 8.97 0.86
CA PHE A 235 -19.21 7.92 1.86
C PHE A 235 -19.96 6.68 1.40
N TRP A 236 -19.24 5.58 1.39
CA TRP A 236 -19.73 4.26 1.06
C TRP A 236 -19.70 3.34 2.27
N LEU A 237 -20.78 2.63 2.51
CA LEU A 237 -20.82 1.47 3.38
C LEU A 237 -20.60 0.22 2.53
N ASN A 238 -19.62 -0.61 2.90
CA ASN A 238 -19.39 -1.89 2.26
C ASN A 238 -19.61 -3.01 3.27
N VAL A 239 -20.47 -3.97 2.94
CA VAL A 239 -20.78 -5.09 3.81
C VAL A 239 -19.89 -6.28 3.45
N ASN A 240 -19.11 -6.74 4.42
CA ASN A 240 -18.30 -7.94 4.34
C ASN A 240 -18.39 -8.75 5.64
N ASP A 241 -19.31 -9.67 5.69
CA ASP A 241 -19.57 -10.59 6.80
C ASP A 241 -18.80 -11.93 6.69
N LYS A 242 -18.10 -12.13 5.56
CA LYS A 242 -17.39 -13.40 5.28
C LYS A 242 -16.06 -13.47 6.04
N PRO A 243 -15.66 -14.62 6.61
CA PRO A 243 -14.35 -14.83 7.23
C PRO A 243 -13.26 -14.97 6.16
N THR A 244 -12.87 -13.88 5.54
CA THR A 244 -11.94 -13.82 4.40
C THR A 244 -10.93 -12.69 4.58
N ASN A 245 -9.76 -12.83 3.95
CA ASN A 245 -8.73 -11.80 3.86
C ASN A 245 -9.06 -10.73 2.79
N VAL A 246 -10.12 -10.92 2.00
CA VAL A 246 -10.61 -9.92 1.06
C VAL A 246 -11.26 -8.79 1.85
N ILE A 247 -10.83 -7.55 1.57
CA ILE A 247 -11.27 -6.39 2.35
C ILE A 247 -12.72 -6.03 2.03
N PHE A 248 -13.03 -5.89 0.74
CA PHE A 248 -14.36 -5.50 0.30
C PHE A 248 -15.26 -6.72 0.11
N GLY A 249 -16.47 -6.65 0.66
CA GLY A 249 -17.57 -7.51 0.27
C GLY A 249 -18.18 -7.09 -1.07
N GLU A 250 -19.24 -7.78 -1.46
CA GLU A 250 -19.89 -7.53 -2.75
C GLU A 250 -20.82 -6.32 -2.71
N GLU A 251 -21.44 -6.05 -1.56
CA GLU A 251 -22.44 -4.99 -1.40
C GLU A 251 -21.80 -3.65 -1.06
N PHE A 252 -22.08 -2.63 -1.90
CA PHE A 252 -21.68 -1.24 -1.68
C PHE A 252 -22.94 -0.37 -1.66
N ARG A 253 -23.10 0.45 -0.60
CA ARG A 253 -24.17 1.41 -0.46
C ARG A 253 -23.60 2.82 -0.35
N LEU A 254 -24.01 3.70 -1.27
CA LEU A 254 -23.69 5.11 -1.16
C LEU A 254 -24.60 5.76 -0.11
N LEU A 255 -24.00 6.31 0.95
CA LEU A 255 -24.76 6.96 2.03
C LEU A 255 -24.64 8.49 2.01
N LYS A 256 -23.57 9.07 1.44
CA LYS A 256 -23.38 10.52 1.36
C LYS A 256 -22.51 10.90 0.16
N GLY A 257 -22.78 12.06 -0.44
CA GLY A 257 -22.00 12.64 -1.52
C GLY A 257 -22.20 11.97 -2.89
N PRO A 258 -21.39 12.32 -3.90
CA PRO A 258 -21.45 11.71 -5.22
C PRO A 258 -20.90 10.28 -5.20
N GLY A 259 -21.44 9.40 -6.03
CA GLY A 259 -20.96 8.02 -6.12
C GLY A 259 -19.53 7.92 -6.66
N PHE A 260 -19.20 8.77 -7.61
CA PHE A 260 -17.90 8.81 -8.29
C PHE A 260 -17.42 10.26 -8.39
N TYR A 261 -16.12 10.41 -8.60
CA TYR A 261 -15.52 11.70 -8.90
C TYR A 261 -14.82 11.68 -10.26
N ASP A 262 -15.08 12.69 -11.06
CA ASP A 262 -14.33 12.95 -12.28
C ASP A 262 -12.92 13.43 -11.95
N CYS A 263 -11.94 12.79 -12.58
CA CYS A 263 -10.54 13.11 -12.52
C CYS A 263 -10.01 13.45 -13.91
N GLN A 264 -8.95 14.23 -13.96
CA GLN A 264 -8.30 14.59 -15.23
C GLN A 264 -6.81 14.23 -15.22
N ASP A 265 -6.33 13.69 -16.34
CA ASP A 265 -4.93 13.37 -16.55
C ASP A 265 -4.57 13.49 -18.06
N GLY A 266 -3.68 14.45 -18.40
CA GLY A 266 -3.21 14.64 -19.77
C GLY A 266 -4.33 14.92 -20.79
N GLY A 267 -5.35 15.70 -20.38
CA GLY A 267 -6.51 16.01 -21.24
C GLY A 267 -7.47 14.84 -21.45
N LEU A 268 -7.42 13.83 -20.56
CA LEU A 268 -8.41 12.77 -20.44
C LEU A 268 -9.21 12.97 -19.17
N THR A 269 -10.54 12.80 -19.27
CA THR A 269 -11.45 12.73 -18.12
C THR A 269 -11.77 11.26 -17.82
N TYR A 270 -11.71 10.87 -16.55
CA TYR A 270 -12.02 9.52 -16.11
C TYR A 270 -12.67 9.53 -14.72
N GLU A 271 -13.53 8.57 -14.48
CA GLU A 271 -14.21 8.43 -13.18
C GLU A 271 -13.43 7.55 -12.22
N VAL A 272 -13.49 7.92 -10.93
CA VAL A 272 -12.96 7.12 -9.83
C VAL A 272 -14.03 6.89 -8.79
N GLY A 273 -14.27 5.63 -8.48
CA GLY A 273 -15.15 5.15 -7.43
C GLY A 273 -14.41 4.36 -6.34
N PRO A 274 -15.14 3.75 -5.41
CA PRO A 274 -14.54 3.03 -4.27
C PRO A 274 -13.69 1.83 -4.69
N ARG A 275 -14.05 1.15 -5.80
CA ARG A 275 -13.36 -0.06 -6.30
C ARG A 275 -12.35 0.25 -7.41
N THR A 276 -12.38 1.43 -8.01
CA THR A 276 -11.49 1.78 -9.13
C THR A 276 -10.03 1.75 -8.69
N PHE A 277 -9.17 1.06 -9.43
CA PHE A 277 -7.74 1.12 -9.21
C PHE A 277 -7.13 2.42 -9.75
N VAL A 278 -6.39 3.12 -8.93
CA VAL A 278 -5.56 4.28 -9.32
C VAL A 278 -4.20 4.13 -8.66
N GLN A 279 -3.13 4.43 -9.40
CA GLN A 279 -1.76 4.42 -8.87
C GLN A 279 -1.65 5.33 -7.62
N VAL A 280 -1.14 4.75 -6.53
CA VAL A 280 -1.15 5.42 -5.21
C VAL A 280 -0.14 6.57 -5.10
N ASN A 281 0.85 6.65 -5.97
CA ASN A 281 1.84 7.72 -6.03
C ASN A 281 1.67 8.53 -7.32
N GLU A 282 0.94 9.63 -7.24
CA GLU A 282 0.69 10.51 -8.39
C GLU A 282 1.96 11.17 -8.92
N ASN A 283 2.97 11.42 -8.05
CA ASN A 283 4.23 12.04 -8.46
C ASN A 283 5.05 11.17 -9.43
N VAL A 284 4.84 9.85 -9.40
CA VAL A 284 5.56 8.90 -10.25
C VAL A 284 4.66 8.37 -11.37
N ARG A 285 3.32 8.41 -11.20
CA ARG A 285 2.37 7.88 -12.18
C ARG A 285 2.56 8.51 -13.57
N GLY A 286 2.68 9.85 -13.64
CA GLY A 286 2.92 10.56 -14.90
C GLY A 286 4.19 10.06 -15.59
N LYS A 287 5.32 10.04 -14.87
CA LYS A 287 6.60 9.54 -15.39
C LYS A 287 6.51 8.09 -15.88
N LEU A 288 5.78 7.22 -15.14
CA LEU A 288 5.56 5.83 -15.52
C LEU A 288 4.79 5.74 -16.85
N TYR A 289 3.72 6.51 -16.99
CA TYR A 289 2.90 6.51 -18.20
C TYR A 289 3.64 7.13 -19.38
N ASP A 290 4.34 8.25 -19.20
CA ASP A 290 5.15 8.87 -20.24
C ASP A 290 6.25 7.92 -20.71
N ARG A 291 6.85 7.18 -19.79
CA ARG A 291 7.85 6.17 -20.13
C ARG A 291 7.24 5.00 -20.92
N ALA A 292 6.08 4.51 -20.53
CA ALA A 292 5.37 3.47 -21.29
C ALA A 292 5.03 3.95 -22.71
N LEU A 293 4.47 5.16 -22.82
CA LEU A 293 4.15 5.78 -24.10
C LEU A 293 5.39 5.99 -25.00
N SER A 294 6.58 6.17 -24.42
CA SER A 294 7.82 6.35 -25.21
C SER A 294 8.26 5.10 -25.98
N PHE A 295 7.68 3.94 -25.71
CA PHE A 295 7.99 2.68 -26.40
C PHE A 295 7.07 2.38 -27.60
N ALA A 296 6.09 3.25 -27.87
CA ALA A 296 5.16 3.05 -28.97
C ALA A 296 5.12 4.27 -29.89
N ASP A 297 4.92 4.02 -31.19
CA ASP A 297 4.84 5.04 -32.26
C ASP A 297 3.41 5.17 -32.79
N GLU A 298 3.15 6.23 -33.60
CA GLU A 298 1.82 6.54 -34.14
C GLU A 298 1.22 5.41 -34.99
N GLY A 299 2.08 4.64 -35.67
CA GLY A 299 1.66 3.50 -36.51
C GLY A 299 1.33 2.21 -35.76
N ASP A 300 1.62 2.15 -34.46
CA ASP A 300 1.54 0.93 -33.68
C ASP A 300 0.10 0.54 -33.30
N THR A 301 -0.04 -0.77 -33.05
CA THR A 301 -1.17 -1.35 -32.33
C THR A 301 -0.69 -1.81 -30.97
N VAL A 302 -1.29 -1.28 -29.90
CA VAL A 302 -0.91 -1.55 -28.51
C VAL A 302 -1.98 -2.40 -27.83
N ILE A 303 -1.56 -3.37 -27.02
CA ILE A 303 -2.43 -4.19 -26.16
C ILE A 303 -2.03 -3.96 -24.70
N ASP A 304 -2.96 -3.45 -23.90
CA ASP A 304 -2.84 -3.27 -22.45
C ASP A 304 -3.55 -4.44 -21.74
N CYS A 305 -2.78 -5.41 -21.27
CA CYS A 305 -3.31 -6.70 -20.78
C CYS A 305 -3.99 -6.64 -19.42
N TYR A 306 -3.81 -5.58 -18.66
CA TYR A 306 -4.41 -5.37 -17.34
C TYR A 306 -4.83 -3.90 -17.22
N ALA A 307 -5.78 -3.52 -18.07
CA ALA A 307 -6.08 -2.13 -18.37
C ALA A 307 -6.69 -1.35 -17.18
N GLY A 308 -7.29 -2.06 -16.20
CA GLY A 308 -8.01 -1.41 -15.10
C GLY A 308 -9.11 -0.49 -15.64
N GLY A 309 -9.19 0.74 -15.11
CA GLY A 309 -10.11 1.77 -15.60
C GLY A 309 -9.71 2.42 -16.94
N GLY A 310 -8.75 1.84 -17.68
CA GLY A 310 -8.45 2.19 -19.08
C GLY A 310 -7.59 3.45 -19.28
N LEU A 311 -7.10 4.10 -18.24
CA LEU A 311 -6.40 5.39 -18.39
C LEU A 311 -5.12 5.30 -19.23
N LEU A 312 -4.29 4.26 -19.04
CA LEU A 312 -3.10 4.05 -19.84
C LEU A 312 -3.46 3.66 -21.29
N THR A 313 -4.43 2.78 -21.45
CA THR A 313 -4.98 2.39 -22.76
C THR A 313 -5.47 3.62 -23.55
N ALA A 314 -6.21 4.52 -22.89
CA ALA A 314 -6.70 5.76 -23.49
C ALA A 314 -5.57 6.71 -23.91
N LYS A 315 -4.50 6.79 -23.11
CA LYS A 315 -3.29 7.56 -23.48
C LYS A 315 -2.63 6.97 -24.74
N PHE A 316 -2.54 5.64 -24.86
CA PHE A 316 -2.07 4.98 -26.09
C PHE A 316 -3.02 5.21 -27.26
N ALA A 317 -4.34 5.18 -27.05
CA ALA A 317 -5.30 5.45 -28.12
C ALA A 317 -5.18 6.88 -28.71
N LYS A 318 -4.74 7.86 -27.89
CA LYS A 318 -4.41 9.22 -28.38
C LYS A 318 -3.10 9.31 -29.15
N LYS A 319 -2.19 8.36 -28.98
CA LYS A 319 -0.85 8.40 -29.58
C LYS A 319 -0.71 7.44 -30.74
N CYS A 320 -1.26 6.24 -30.65
CA CYS A 320 -1.03 5.14 -31.57
C CYS A 320 -2.19 4.96 -32.54
N ARG A 321 -1.98 4.21 -33.61
CA ARG A 321 -3.02 3.86 -34.57
C ARG A 321 -4.20 3.16 -33.93
N LYS A 322 -3.94 2.26 -32.94
CA LYS A 322 -4.98 1.52 -32.22
C LYS A 322 -4.47 1.06 -30.86
N ALA A 323 -5.34 1.10 -29.85
CA ALA A 323 -5.07 0.55 -28.52
C ALA A 323 -6.23 -0.35 -28.08
N TYR A 324 -5.90 -1.52 -27.51
CA TYR A 324 -6.84 -2.46 -26.92
C TYR A 324 -6.56 -2.59 -25.43
N GLY A 325 -7.59 -2.47 -24.59
CA GLY A 325 -7.52 -2.77 -23.16
C GLY A 325 -8.17 -4.13 -22.89
N ILE A 326 -7.52 -4.95 -22.06
CA ILE A 326 -8.07 -6.22 -21.58
C ILE A 326 -8.18 -6.12 -20.05
N GLU A 327 -9.40 -6.25 -19.53
CA GLU A 327 -9.68 -6.19 -18.11
C GLU A 327 -10.72 -7.24 -17.73
N ILE A 328 -10.49 -7.96 -16.61
CA ILE A 328 -11.37 -9.04 -16.13
C ILE A 328 -12.43 -8.53 -15.13
N VAL A 329 -12.16 -7.39 -14.48
CA VAL A 329 -13.05 -6.82 -13.45
C VAL A 329 -14.16 -6.02 -14.15
N PRO A 330 -15.44 -6.43 -14.05
CA PRO A 330 -16.54 -5.77 -14.79
C PRO A 330 -16.63 -4.27 -14.51
N GLU A 331 -16.57 -3.85 -13.24
CA GLU A 331 -16.69 -2.43 -12.90
C GLU A 331 -15.52 -1.58 -13.42
N ALA A 332 -14.32 -2.17 -13.53
CA ALA A 332 -13.18 -1.49 -14.13
C ALA A 332 -13.35 -1.37 -15.65
N HIS A 333 -13.90 -2.41 -16.29
CA HIS A 333 -14.29 -2.38 -17.71
C HIS A 333 -15.34 -1.28 -17.98
N ASP A 334 -16.39 -1.17 -17.16
CA ASP A 334 -17.41 -0.14 -17.30
C ASP A 334 -16.81 1.27 -17.17
N CYS A 335 -15.88 1.47 -16.23
CA CYS A 335 -15.13 2.72 -16.11
C CYS A 335 -14.30 3.02 -17.38
N ALA A 336 -13.69 2.01 -17.99
CA ALA A 336 -12.89 2.16 -19.21
C ALA A 336 -13.77 2.51 -20.43
N GLU A 337 -14.93 1.87 -20.61
CA GLU A 337 -15.89 2.19 -21.66
C GLU A 337 -16.46 3.61 -21.51
N LYS A 338 -16.78 4.00 -20.27
CA LYS A 338 -17.18 5.39 -19.98
C LYS A 338 -16.06 6.38 -20.30
N LEU A 339 -14.82 6.10 -19.89
CA LEU A 339 -13.65 6.93 -20.21
C LEU A 339 -13.49 7.06 -21.74
N LYS A 340 -13.63 5.96 -22.50
CA LYS A 340 -13.59 5.97 -23.96
C LYS A 340 -14.64 6.90 -24.54
N THR A 341 -15.88 6.81 -24.07
CA THR A 341 -17.02 7.61 -24.53
C THR A 341 -16.84 9.09 -24.20
N ASP A 342 -16.51 9.41 -22.95
CA ASP A 342 -16.38 10.79 -22.44
C ASP A 342 -15.23 11.56 -23.13
N ASN A 343 -14.24 10.85 -23.70
CA ASN A 343 -13.11 11.45 -24.39
C ASN A 343 -13.17 11.27 -25.93
N ALA A 344 -14.28 10.80 -26.46
CA ALA A 344 -14.48 10.54 -27.90
C ALA A 344 -13.34 9.71 -28.54
N LEU A 345 -12.88 8.67 -27.84
CA LEU A 345 -11.86 7.76 -28.35
C LEU A 345 -12.53 6.69 -29.23
N GLY A 346 -12.00 6.50 -30.44
CA GLY A 346 -12.53 5.56 -31.44
C GLY A 346 -12.22 4.08 -31.18
#